data_4edc75abf1ea32b3cbb1505dc041907b
#
_entry.id   4edc75abf1ea32b3cbb1505dc041907b
#
_cell.length_a   1.000
_cell.length_b   1.000
_cell.length_c   1.000
_cell.angle_alpha   90.00
_cell.angle_beta   90.00
_cell.angle_gamma   90.00
#
_symmetry.space_group_name_H-M   'P 1'
#
loop_
_entity.id
_entity.type
_entity.pdbx_description
1 polymer ?
#
loop_
_entity_poly.entity_id
_entity_poly.type
_entity_poly.pdbx_seq_one_letter_code
_entity_poly.pdbx_strand_id
1 'polypeptide(L)'
;MPAFPEISLALLTMILLLFGLVRKDDDYTSVANLSILALLGVFLTICKFCNETATTFSGMFISDSFGSFMKLLVVAGSLVSIVMASKYVERQRIMRFEYPILILFATLGMMLMISANDLIALYMGLEMQSLPLYVLAAMQRDTIRSTEAGLKYFVLGALSSGMLLYGASLIYGYTGTTGFETMGAILGSHPPGLGVIVGMVLLLSGLAFKISAVPFHMWTPDVYEGAPTSVTAFFAIAPKIAALALLTRVFMGPFGHLADQWRQVVVVISVASMVLGSVAAIGQTNIKRLLAYSSIGNMGYALVGLAAANQEGVRAIMIYAAIYMVMTIGAFAVVLMMKQKDRMVEQISDLAGLGDRQPMLALAMTIMMFSMAGIPPLAGFFGKLFIFQAAVGAGLYTLAVLGVLASVIGAYYYLRVIKVMYFETAGDDSIDKAEDGRLNVLLGISSALILLFIVFPGPLVTSAAEAAQSLFAK
;
A
#
# COMPACT_ATOMS: atom_id res chain seq x y z
N MET A 1 10.62 13.34 -22.05
CA MET A 1 11.53 13.34 -20.89
C MET A 1 10.99 12.31 -19.90
N PRO A 2 11.74 11.23 -19.60
CA PRO A 2 11.20 10.09 -18.83
C PRO A 2 10.68 10.44 -17.43
N ALA A 3 11.31 11.41 -16.75
CA ALA A 3 10.91 11.84 -15.40
C ALA A 3 9.94 13.05 -15.40
N PHE A 4 9.26 13.32 -16.51
CA PHE A 4 8.34 14.47 -16.60
C PHE A 4 7.19 14.42 -15.58
N PRO A 5 6.55 13.26 -15.31
CA PRO A 5 5.50 13.18 -14.28
C PRO A 5 5.99 13.58 -12.90
N GLU A 6 7.18 13.10 -12.48
CA GLU A 6 7.79 13.39 -11.18
C GLU A 6 8.19 14.86 -11.06
N ILE A 7 8.81 15.42 -12.10
CA ILE A 7 9.21 16.82 -12.13
C ILE A 7 7.97 17.73 -12.08
N SER A 8 6.92 17.39 -12.82
CA SER A 8 5.68 18.15 -12.80
C SER A 8 5.01 18.12 -11.42
N LEU A 9 4.96 16.96 -10.78
CA LEU A 9 4.43 16.82 -9.41
C LEU A 9 5.26 17.62 -8.41
N ALA A 10 6.61 17.57 -8.50
CA ALA A 10 7.49 18.32 -7.62
C ALA A 10 7.24 19.83 -7.74
N LEU A 11 7.21 20.37 -8.95
CA LEU A 11 6.96 21.80 -9.20
C LEU A 11 5.56 22.23 -8.72
N LEU A 12 4.53 21.45 -9.02
CA LEU A 12 3.16 21.72 -8.55
C LEU A 12 3.08 21.69 -7.03
N THR A 13 3.73 20.73 -6.37
CA THR A 13 3.76 20.64 -4.90
C THR A 13 4.43 21.86 -4.29
N MET A 14 5.56 22.32 -4.85
CA MET A 14 6.24 23.55 -4.39
C MET A 14 5.39 24.79 -4.58
N ILE A 15 4.73 24.93 -5.74
CA ILE A 15 3.80 26.04 -6.02
C ILE A 15 2.63 26.02 -5.02
N LEU A 16 2.04 24.85 -4.76
CA LEU A 16 0.93 24.72 -3.81
C LEU A 16 1.35 25.01 -2.37
N LEU A 17 2.56 24.63 -1.98
CA LEU A 17 3.13 24.98 -0.69
C LEU A 17 3.23 26.51 -0.53
N LEU A 18 3.80 27.21 -1.52
CA LEU A 18 3.91 28.66 -1.49
C LEU A 18 2.53 29.32 -1.52
N PHE A 19 1.59 28.80 -2.30
CA PHE A 19 0.21 29.27 -2.34
C PHE A 19 -0.47 29.15 -0.97
N GLY A 20 -0.32 28.02 -0.28
CA GLY A 20 -0.86 27.81 1.07
C GLY A 20 -0.25 28.77 2.11
N LEU A 21 1.05 29.07 2.02
CA LEU A 21 1.72 30.01 2.91
C LEU A 21 1.29 31.47 2.74
N VAL A 22 0.93 31.88 1.52
CA VAL A 22 0.49 33.27 1.23
C VAL A 22 -0.96 33.50 1.69
N ARG A 23 -1.80 32.47 1.69
CA ARG A 23 -3.16 32.58 2.19
C ARG A 23 -3.19 32.54 3.70
N LYS A 24 -3.68 33.62 4.33
CA LYS A 24 -3.62 33.85 5.79
C LYS A 24 -4.53 32.95 6.63
N ASP A 25 -5.53 32.33 6.05
CA ASP A 25 -6.44 31.41 6.75
C ASP A 25 -6.21 29.99 6.21
N ASP A 26 -6.32 29.01 7.08
CA ASP A 26 -6.14 27.59 6.79
C ASP A 26 -7.07 27.14 5.63
N ASP A 27 -6.76 27.55 4.40
CA ASP A 27 -7.53 27.25 3.18
C ASP A 27 -7.25 25.84 2.69
N TYR A 28 -7.56 24.87 3.59
CA TYR A 28 -7.46 23.43 3.30
C TYR A 28 -8.21 23.08 2.01
N THR A 29 -9.42 23.62 1.84
CA THR A 29 -10.32 23.22 0.74
C THR A 29 -9.75 23.57 -0.62
N SER A 30 -9.22 24.79 -0.79
CA SER A 30 -8.61 25.20 -2.07
C SER A 30 -7.36 24.39 -2.37
N VAL A 31 -6.48 24.22 -1.37
CA VAL A 31 -5.24 23.45 -1.53
C VAL A 31 -5.55 21.98 -1.83
N ALA A 32 -6.53 21.38 -1.16
CA ALA A 32 -6.95 20.00 -1.42
C ALA A 32 -7.52 19.83 -2.85
N ASN A 33 -8.38 20.74 -3.31
CA ASN A 33 -8.93 20.69 -4.67
C ASN A 33 -7.83 20.85 -5.73
N LEU A 34 -6.91 21.79 -5.53
CA LEU A 34 -5.78 21.99 -6.45
C LEU A 34 -4.82 20.79 -6.42
N SER A 35 -4.62 20.15 -5.26
CA SER A 35 -3.85 18.91 -5.14
C SER A 35 -4.49 17.75 -5.90
N ILE A 36 -5.82 17.62 -5.86
CA ILE A 36 -6.56 16.64 -6.66
C ILE A 36 -6.35 16.90 -8.16
N LEU A 37 -6.45 18.16 -8.60
CA LEU A 37 -6.20 18.52 -10.01
C LEU A 37 -4.75 18.25 -10.43
N ALA A 38 -3.77 18.52 -9.57
CA ALA A 38 -2.37 18.21 -9.80
C ALA A 38 -2.15 16.70 -9.99
N LEU A 39 -2.71 15.88 -9.10
CA LEU A 39 -2.63 14.42 -9.21
C LEU A 39 -3.34 13.87 -10.45
N LEU A 40 -4.49 14.44 -10.84
CA LEU A 40 -5.17 14.10 -12.09
C LEU A 40 -4.30 14.44 -13.31
N GLY A 41 -3.66 15.61 -13.32
CA GLY A 41 -2.73 16.00 -14.37
C GLY A 41 -1.56 15.02 -14.48
N VAL A 42 -0.95 14.66 -13.33
CA VAL A 42 0.14 13.69 -13.28
C VAL A 42 -0.32 12.29 -13.73
N PHE A 43 -1.50 11.85 -13.33
CA PHE A 43 -2.09 10.59 -13.78
C PHE A 43 -2.20 10.53 -15.31
N LEU A 44 -2.72 11.58 -15.94
CA LEU A 44 -2.84 11.67 -17.40
C LEU A 44 -1.47 11.70 -18.10
N THR A 45 -0.46 12.36 -17.50
CA THR A 45 0.90 12.33 -18.07
C THR A 45 1.53 10.95 -18.00
N ILE A 46 1.34 10.19 -16.90
CA ILE A 46 1.81 8.80 -16.80
C ILE A 46 1.12 7.94 -17.88
N CYS A 47 -0.20 8.05 -18.06
CA CYS A 47 -0.92 7.31 -19.11
C CYS A 47 -0.37 7.60 -20.51
N LYS A 48 0.05 8.84 -20.79
CA LYS A 48 0.62 9.22 -22.09
C LYS A 48 1.98 8.61 -22.36
N PHE A 49 2.81 8.41 -21.32
CA PHE A 49 4.19 7.94 -21.42
C PHE A 49 4.39 6.49 -20.95
N CYS A 50 3.31 5.73 -20.71
CA CYS A 50 3.36 4.41 -20.08
C CYS A 50 4.15 3.35 -20.85
N ASN A 51 4.33 3.50 -22.16
CA ASN A 51 4.99 2.51 -23.03
C ASN A 51 6.45 2.88 -23.39
N GLU A 52 6.98 3.98 -22.86
CA GLU A 52 8.35 4.40 -23.17
C GLU A 52 9.32 3.83 -22.13
N THR A 53 10.20 2.91 -22.57
CA THR A 53 11.30 2.46 -21.71
C THR A 53 12.50 3.38 -21.94
N ALA A 54 12.91 4.12 -20.91
CA ALA A 54 14.04 5.03 -21.00
C ALA A 54 14.69 5.23 -19.63
N THR A 55 16.01 5.45 -19.63
CA THR A 55 16.78 5.83 -18.44
C THR A 55 17.18 7.29 -18.50
N THR A 56 17.31 7.94 -17.34
CA THR A 56 17.78 9.33 -17.22
C THR A 56 18.54 9.51 -15.91
N PHE A 57 19.07 10.71 -15.66
CA PHE A 57 19.92 11.01 -14.49
C PHE A 57 21.09 10.01 -14.36
N SER A 58 21.88 9.89 -15.44
CA SER A 58 23.05 8.98 -15.48
C SER A 58 22.72 7.52 -15.13
N GLY A 59 21.51 7.06 -15.51
CA GLY A 59 21.05 5.69 -15.23
C GLY A 59 20.37 5.47 -13.88
N MET A 60 20.32 6.47 -12.99
CA MET A 60 19.73 6.34 -11.66
C MET A 60 18.19 6.23 -11.66
N PHE A 61 17.55 6.65 -12.75
CA PHE A 61 16.09 6.66 -12.90
C PHE A 61 15.68 5.89 -14.16
N ILE A 62 14.69 5.01 -14.02
CA ILE A 62 14.11 4.25 -15.12
C ILE A 62 12.62 4.53 -15.24
N SER A 63 12.17 4.79 -16.48
CA SER A 63 10.75 4.75 -16.87
C SER A 63 10.54 3.45 -17.64
N ASP A 64 9.55 2.67 -17.26
CA ASP A 64 9.15 1.43 -17.91
C ASP A 64 7.65 1.16 -17.67
N SER A 65 7.07 0.18 -18.38
CA SER A 65 5.66 -0.15 -18.25
C SER A 65 5.31 -0.68 -16.85
N PHE A 66 6.22 -1.43 -16.20
CA PHE A 66 6.04 -1.88 -14.80
C PHE A 66 5.91 -0.68 -13.86
N GLY A 67 6.88 0.25 -13.92
CA GLY A 67 6.87 1.46 -13.09
C GLY A 67 5.63 2.33 -13.36
N SER A 68 5.26 2.50 -14.63
CA SER A 68 4.10 3.28 -15.03
C SER A 68 2.80 2.70 -14.46
N PHE A 69 2.59 1.39 -14.56
CA PHE A 69 1.43 0.72 -13.96
C PHE A 69 1.36 0.93 -12.44
N MET A 70 2.46 0.70 -11.73
CA MET A 70 2.50 0.85 -10.27
C MET A 70 2.34 2.32 -9.83
N LYS A 71 2.90 3.28 -10.59
CA LYS A 71 2.71 4.72 -10.35
C LYS A 71 1.25 5.14 -10.55
N LEU A 72 0.56 4.62 -11.56
CA LEU A 72 -0.87 4.88 -11.77
C LEU A 72 -1.70 4.46 -10.56
N LEU A 73 -1.42 3.28 -9.97
CA LEU A 73 -2.09 2.84 -8.75
C LEU A 73 -1.77 3.77 -7.56
N VAL A 74 -0.52 4.17 -7.39
CA VAL A 74 -0.10 5.04 -6.29
C VAL A 74 -0.72 6.43 -6.40
N VAL A 75 -0.70 7.03 -7.59
CA VAL A 75 -1.30 8.36 -7.84
C VAL A 75 -2.81 8.32 -7.67
N ALA A 76 -3.48 7.28 -8.19
CA ALA A 76 -4.92 7.07 -7.98
C ALA A 76 -5.26 6.88 -6.49
N GLY A 77 -4.47 6.06 -5.77
CA GLY A 77 -4.64 5.85 -4.33
C GLY A 77 -4.45 7.13 -3.51
N SER A 78 -3.45 7.95 -3.85
CA SER A 78 -3.20 9.25 -3.21
C SER A 78 -4.33 10.26 -3.48
N LEU A 79 -4.79 10.33 -4.73
CA LEU A 79 -5.92 11.18 -5.13
C LEU A 79 -7.18 10.80 -4.34
N VAL A 80 -7.54 9.52 -4.35
CA VAL A 80 -8.71 9.00 -3.61
C VAL A 80 -8.57 9.27 -2.12
N SER A 81 -7.38 9.15 -1.54
CA SER A 81 -7.13 9.43 -0.13
C SER A 81 -7.40 10.90 0.25
N ILE A 82 -7.03 11.87 -0.61
CA ILE A 82 -7.37 13.29 -0.40
C ILE A 82 -8.89 13.50 -0.47
N VAL A 83 -9.56 12.87 -1.44
CA VAL A 83 -11.03 12.94 -1.58
C VAL A 83 -11.72 12.37 -0.34
N MET A 84 -11.27 11.21 0.15
CA MET A 84 -11.82 10.55 1.36
C MET A 84 -11.63 11.39 2.61
N ALA A 85 -10.52 12.13 2.71
CA ALA A 85 -10.17 12.91 3.88
C ALA A 85 -11.04 14.17 4.06
N SER A 86 -11.63 14.72 3.00
CA SER A 86 -12.19 16.07 2.98
C SER A 86 -13.12 16.39 4.15
N LYS A 87 -14.20 15.64 4.34
CA LYS A 87 -15.15 15.86 5.45
C LYS A 87 -14.63 15.36 6.80
N TYR A 88 -13.78 14.34 6.79
CA TYR A 88 -13.19 13.83 8.03
C TYR A 88 -12.28 14.87 8.68
N VAL A 89 -11.42 15.50 7.90
CA VAL A 89 -10.47 16.53 8.35
C VAL A 89 -11.21 17.76 8.91
N GLU A 90 -12.32 18.14 8.26
CA GLU A 90 -13.20 19.21 8.72
C GLU A 90 -13.83 18.88 10.09
N ARG A 91 -14.45 17.72 10.21
CA ARG A 91 -15.11 17.25 11.46
C ARG A 91 -14.14 17.11 12.63
N GLN A 92 -12.93 16.60 12.37
CA GLN A 92 -11.89 16.42 13.40
C GLN A 92 -11.14 17.70 13.73
N ARG A 93 -11.45 18.84 13.08
CA ARG A 93 -10.79 20.15 13.25
C ARG A 93 -9.28 20.09 13.01
N ILE A 94 -8.85 19.22 12.09
CA ILE A 94 -7.45 19.09 11.65
C ILE A 94 -7.26 19.66 10.25
N MET A 95 -8.09 20.65 9.86
CA MET A 95 -7.98 21.34 8.57
C MET A 95 -6.71 22.19 8.57
N ARG A 96 -5.68 21.65 7.93
CA ARG A 96 -4.40 22.30 7.70
C ARG A 96 -4.05 22.19 6.23
N PHE A 97 -3.63 23.28 5.61
CA PHE A 97 -3.24 23.28 4.21
C PHE A 97 -2.05 22.34 3.93
N GLU A 98 -1.24 22.05 4.94
CA GLU A 98 -0.12 21.11 4.85
C GLU A 98 -0.57 19.66 4.65
N TYR A 99 -1.77 19.27 5.07
CA TYR A 99 -2.26 17.91 4.97
C TYR A 99 -2.21 17.36 3.52
N PRO A 100 -2.86 17.98 2.51
CA PRO A 100 -2.76 17.51 1.14
C PRO A 100 -1.34 17.66 0.57
N ILE A 101 -0.57 18.66 0.97
CA ILE A 101 0.81 18.87 0.52
C ILE A 101 1.72 17.74 0.99
N LEU A 102 1.58 17.28 2.23
CA LEU A 102 2.32 16.12 2.75
C LEU A 102 1.98 14.84 1.96
N ILE A 103 0.73 14.66 1.55
CA ILE A 103 0.34 13.55 0.66
C ILE A 103 1.03 13.69 -0.70
N LEU A 104 1.11 14.90 -1.28
CA LEU A 104 1.82 15.12 -2.54
C LEU A 104 3.32 14.81 -2.44
N PHE A 105 4.00 15.27 -1.37
CA PHE A 105 5.41 14.92 -1.12
C PHE A 105 5.61 13.42 -0.95
N ALA A 106 4.74 12.76 -0.17
CA ALA A 106 4.79 11.31 -0.04
C ALA A 106 4.58 10.61 -1.39
N THR A 107 3.64 11.11 -2.22
CA THR A 107 3.37 10.56 -3.56
C THR A 107 4.56 10.74 -4.49
N LEU A 108 5.21 11.90 -4.46
CA LEU A 108 6.45 12.14 -5.21
C LEU A 108 7.56 11.17 -4.79
N GLY A 109 7.76 10.97 -3.48
CA GLY A 109 8.71 9.98 -2.96
C GLY A 109 8.39 8.57 -3.43
N MET A 110 7.10 8.17 -3.42
CA MET A 110 6.64 6.90 -3.94
C MET A 110 6.91 6.72 -5.44
N MET A 111 6.68 7.75 -6.25
CA MET A 111 6.97 7.70 -7.69
C MET A 111 8.48 7.58 -7.96
N LEU A 112 9.29 8.33 -7.22
CA LEU A 112 10.76 8.27 -7.34
C LEU A 112 11.29 6.89 -6.97
N MET A 113 10.85 6.29 -5.86
CA MET A 113 11.32 4.97 -5.46
C MET A 113 10.85 3.84 -6.41
N ILE A 114 9.69 3.96 -7.04
CA ILE A 114 9.23 3.01 -8.07
C ILE A 114 10.14 3.05 -9.30
N SER A 115 10.64 4.23 -9.66
CA SER A 115 11.56 4.44 -10.77
C SER A 115 13.04 4.36 -10.41
N ALA A 116 13.36 4.05 -9.16
CA ALA A 116 14.76 3.94 -8.75
C ALA A 116 15.45 2.77 -9.48
N ASN A 117 16.60 3.08 -10.10
CA ASN A 117 17.49 2.14 -10.76
C ASN A 117 18.91 2.15 -10.14
N ASP A 118 18.99 2.65 -8.91
CA ASP A 118 20.22 2.85 -8.15
C ASP A 118 19.90 2.81 -6.65
N LEU A 119 20.82 2.33 -5.80
CA LEU A 119 20.62 2.21 -4.35
C LEU A 119 20.43 3.56 -3.66
N ILE A 120 21.10 4.62 -4.15
CA ILE A 120 20.96 5.97 -3.57
C ILE A 120 19.60 6.56 -3.97
N ALA A 121 19.21 6.42 -5.24
CA ALA A 121 17.89 6.87 -5.71
C ALA A 121 16.76 6.15 -4.97
N LEU A 122 16.89 4.84 -4.73
CA LEU A 122 15.98 4.04 -3.91
C LEU A 122 15.84 4.64 -2.51
N TYR A 123 16.98 4.88 -1.83
CA TYR A 123 17.00 5.39 -0.47
C TYR A 123 16.37 6.79 -0.38
N MET A 124 16.73 7.69 -1.30
CA MET A 124 16.19 9.06 -1.33
C MET A 124 14.67 9.08 -1.57
N GLY A 125 14.19 8.27 -2.51
CA GLY A 125 12.74 8.15 -2.75
C GLY A 125 11.99 7.60 -1.54
N LEU A 126 12.56 6.59 -0.86
CA LEU A 126 12.01 5.98 0.34
C LEU A 126 11.95 6.96 1.53
N GLU A 127 12.99 7.77 1.75
CA GLU A 127 12.99 8.78 2.80
C GLU A 127 12.04 9.94 2.47
N MET A 128 11.99 10.36 1.21
CA MET A 128 11.04 11.40 0.77
C MET A 128 9.58 10.98 0.95
N GLN A 129 9.26 9.70 0.81
CA GLN A 129 7.95 9.17 1.19
C GLN A 129 7.76 9.18 2.71
N SER A 130 8.77 8.75 3.46
CA SER A 130 8.63 8.39 4.88
C SER A 130 8.43 9.59 5.79
N LEU A 131 9.20 10.67 5.57
CA LEU A 131 9.16 11.87 6.41
C LEU A 131 7.75 12.51 6.45
N PRO A 132 7.05 12.74 5.32
CA PRO A 132 5.67 13.22 5.35
C PRO A 132 4.72 12.27 6.07
N LEU A 133 4.90 10.94 5.94
CA LEU A 133 4.05 9.96 6.60
C LEU A 133 4.18 10.02 8.13
N TYR A 134 5.38 10.26 8.67
CA TYR A 134 5.59 10.44 10.10
C TYR A 134 4.84 11.64 10.63
N VAL A 135 4.88 12.77 9.91
CA VAL A 135 4.14 13.99 10.26
C VAL A 135 2.63 13.76 10.17
N LEU A 136 2.14 13.11 9.12
CA LEU A 136 0.72 12.79 8.95
C LEU A 136 0.21 11.90 10.08
N ALA A 137 1.00 10.91 10.55
CA ALA A 137 0.61 10.06 11.68
C ALA A 137 0.36 10.87 12.96
N ALA A 138 1.16 11.92 13.19
CA ALA A 138 1.07 12.82 14.35
C ALA A 138 0.21 14.07 14.08
N MET A 139 -0.59 14.11 13.00
CA MET A 139 -1.27 15.34 12.56
C MET A 139 -2.28 15.88 13.59
N GLN A 140 -2.91 15.00 14.38
CA GLN A 140 -3.81 15.38 15.45
C GLN A 140 -3.04 15.60 16.75
N ARG A 141 -2.34 16.74 16.88
CA ARG A 141 -1.39 17.05 17.95
C ARG A 141 -1.97 16.96 19.37
N ASP A 142 -3.25 17.28 19.52
CA ASP A 142 -3.92 17.36 20.82
C ASP A 142 -4.34 15.99 21.37
N THR A 143 -4.10 14.91 20.61
CA THR A 143 -4.39 13.55 21.06
C THR A 143 -3.10 12.77 21.32
N ILE A 144 -2.98 12.23 22.53
CA ILE A 144 -1.84 11.41 22.95
C ILE A 144 -1.66 10.22 21.99
N ARG A 145 -2.76 9.60 21.55
CA ARG A 145 -2.72 8.46 20.61
C ARG A 145 -2.04 8.80 19.29
N SER A 146 -2.36 9.96 18.68
CA SER A 146 -1.78 10.38 17.40
C SER A 146 -0.30 10.75 17.56
N THR A 147 0.07 11.43 18.64
CA THR A 147 1.47 11.77 18.93
C THR A 147 2.30 10.52 19.17
N GLU A 148 1.78 9.56 19.95
CA GLU A 148 2.43 8.26 20.17
C GLU A 148 2.59 7.47 18.88
N ALA A 149 1.56 7.43 18.02
CA ALA A 149 1.60 6.77 16.71
C ALA A 149 2.70 7.37 15.84
N GLY A 150 2.78 8.72 15.76
CA GLY A 150 3.83 9.38 14.98
C GLY A 150 5.23 9.11 15.54
N LEU A 151 5.41 9.13 16.86
CA LEU A 151 6.70 8.84 17.50
C LEU A 151 7.13 7.38 17.26
N LYS A 152 6.23 6.41 17.47
CA LYS A 152 6.51 4.99 17.19
C LYS A 152 6.89 4.77 15.74
N TYR A 153 6.15 5.39 14.81
CA TYR A 153 6.41 5.24 13.38
C TYR A 153 7.75 5.85 12.99
N PHE A 154 8.08 7.04 13.51
CA PHE A 154 9.36 7.70 13.28
C PHE A 154 10.54 6.88 13.82
N VAL A 155 10.51 6.46 15.09
CA VAL A 155 11.64 5.76 15.72
C VAL A 155 11.89 4.41 15.06
N LEU A 156 10.83 3.60 14.88
CA LEU A 156 10.96 2.30 14.23
C LEU A 156 11.30 2.44 12.74
N GLY A 157 10.77 3.47 12.08
CA GLY A 157 11.07 3.79 10.70
C GLY A 157 12.54 4.19 10.50
N ALA A 158 13.08 5.04 11.37
CA ALA A 158 14.49 5.44 11.33
C ALA A 158 15.43 4.25 11.54
N LEU A 159 15.11 3.34 12.46
CA LEU A 159 15.86 2.10 12.64
C LEU A 159 15.84 1.23 11.38
N SER A 160 14.67 1.08 10.77
CA SER A 160 14.50 0.30 9.53
C SER A 160 15.29 0.91 8.36
N SER A 161 15.23 2.24 8.21
CA SER A 161 16.00 2.98 7.20
C SER A 161 17.50 2.84 7.43
N GLY A 162 17.96 2.84 8.69
CA GLY A 162 19.36 2.57 9.05
C GLY A 162 19.81 1.16 8.63
N MET A 163 18.97 0.13 8.87
CA MET A 163 19.27 -1.24 8.42
C MET A 163 19.35 -1.34 6.90
N LEU A 164 18.42 -0.68 6.20
CA LEU A 164 18.40 -0.65 4.73
C LEU A 164 19.65 0.02 4.18
N LEU A 165 20.01 1.19 4.72
CA LEU A 165 21.19 1.94 4.29
C LEU A 165 22.48 1.17 4.58
N TYR A 166 22.58 0.51 5.73
CA TYR A 166 23.72 -0.34 6.05
C TYR A 166 23.81 -1.53 5.10
N GLY A 167 22.66 -2.17 4.76
CA GLY A 167 22.60 -3.21 3.73
C GLY A 167 23.07 -2.71 2.36
N ALA A 168 22.61 -1.54 1.92
CA ALA A 168 23.05 -0.91 0.69
C ALA A 168 24.57 -0.61 0.69
N SER A 169 25.10 -0.12 1.82
CA SER A 169 26.53 0.14 1.99
C SER A 169 27.39 -1.12 1.88
N LEU A 170 26.94 -2.24 2.47
CA LEU A 170 27.61 -3.52 2.32
C LEU A 170 27.62 -3.99 0.87
N ILE A 171 26.46 -3.93 0.19
CA ILE A 171 26.36 -4.30 -1.23
C ILE A 171 27.31 -3.45 -2.07
N TYR A 172 27.32 -2.13 -1.87
CA TYR A 172 28.26 -1.23 -2.53
C TYR A 172 29.71 -1.60 -2.25
N GLY A 173 30.06 -1.90 -1.00
CA GLY A 173 31.42 -2.28 -0.62
C GLY A 173 31.96 -3.53 -1.33
N TYR A 174 31.07 -4.48 -1.66
CA TYR A 174 31.43 -5.71 -2.36
C TYR A 174 31.30 -5.64 -3.88
N THR A 175 30.44 -4.76 -4.41
CA THR A 175 30.19 -4.64 -5.85
C THR A 175 30.87 -3.42 -6.48
N GLY A 176 31.26 -2.42 -5.67
CA GLY A 176 31.84 -1.16 -6.14
C GLY A 176 30.86 -0.26 -6.91
N THR A 177 29.57 -0.60 -6.95
CA THR A 177 28.56 0.15 -7.70
C THR A 177 27.24 0.27 -6.92
N THR A 178 26.51 1.36 -7.16
CA THR A 178 25.14 1.56 -6.66
C THR A 178 24.08 1.29 -7.74
N GLY A 179 24.46 1.29 -9.02
CA GLY A 179 23.57 1.10 -10.17
C GLY A 179 23.09 -0.35 -10.32
N PHE A 180 21.79 -0.55 -10.48
CA PHE A 180 21.16 -1.87 -10.49
C PHE A 180 21.63 -2.76 -11.64
N GLU A 181 21.81 -2.21 -12.83
CA GLU A 181 22.23 -2.97 -14.01
C GLU A 181 23.65 -3.52 -13.84
N THR A 182 24.61 -2.65 -13.47
CA THR A 182 26.01 -3.05 -13.23
C THR A 182 26.12 -4.02 -12.06
N MET A 183 25.33 -3.77 -10.99
CA MET A 183 25.27 -4.67 -9.83
C MET A 183 24.78 -6.07 -10.24
N GLY A 184 23.69 -6.15 -11.01
CA GLY A 184 23.17 -7.42 -11.51
C GLY A 184 24.17 -8.19 -12.34
N ALA A 185 24.93 -7.53 -13.22
CA ALA A 185 26.00 -8.14 -14.02
C ALA A 185 27.12 -8.71 -13.15
N ILE A 186 27.58 -7.96 -12.12
CA ILE A 186 28.61 -8.43 -11.18
C ILE A 186 28.13 -9.62 -10.36
N LEU A 187 26.92 -9.55 -9.80
CA LEU A 187 26.34 -10.61 -8.98
C LEU A 187 25.99 -11.87 -9.78
N GLY A 188 25.75 -11.74 -11.10
CA GLY A 188 25.53 -12.88 -11.99
C GLY A 188 26.81 -13.57 -12.45
N SER A 189 27.99 -12.90 -12.36
CA SER A 189 29.27 -13.43 -12.83
C SER A 189 30.06 -14.24 -11.79
N HIS A 190 29.79 -14.04 -10.50
CA HIS A 190 30.51 -14.68 -9.40
C HIS A 190 29.55 -15.12 -8.30
N PRO A 191 29.82 -16.24 -7.59
CA PRO A 191 29.02 -16.61 -6.43
C PRO A 191 29.08 -15.50 -5.37
N PRO A 192 27.96 -15.14 -4.72
CA PRO A 192 27.90 -14.03 -3.79
C PRO A 192 28.72 -14.33 -2.54
N GLY A 193 29.58 -13.40 -2.14
CA GLY A 193 30.25 -13.46 -0.84
C GLY A 193 29.24 -13.28 0.32
N LEU A 194 29.60 -13.74 1.51
CA LEU A 194 28.75 -13.62 2.70
C LEU A 194 28.28 -12.18 2.96
N GLY A 195 29.15 -11.20 2.73
CA GLY A 195 28.80 -9.79 2.93
C GLY A 195 27.72 -9.28 1.99
N VAL A 196 27.64 -9.77 0.75
CA VAL A 196 26.54 -9.48 -0.18
C VAL A 196 25.23 -10.07 0.32
N ILE A 197 25.25 -11.32 0.81
CA ILE A 197 24.06 -11.98 1.36
C ILE A 197 23.54 -11.23 2.59
N VAL A 198 24.43 -10.86 3.51
CA VAL A 198 24.07 -10.07 4.70
C VAL A 198 23.51 -8.70 4.29
N GLY A 199 24.15 -8.01 3.35
CA GLY A 199 23.68 -6.73 2.81
C GLY A 199 22.30 -6.84 2.18
N MET A 200 22.06 -7.89 1.39
CA MET A 200 20.77 -8.16 0.74
C MET A 200 19.67 -8.44 1.78
N VAL A 201 19.96 -9.21 2.84
CA VAL A 201 18.98 -9.50 3.92
C VAL A 201 18.67 -8.24 4.72
N LEU A 202 19.64 -7.38 5.00
CA LEU A 202 19.41 -6.10 5.68
C LEU A 202 18.57 -5.15 4.82
N LEU A 203 18.82 -5.09 3.52
CA LEU A 203 18.04 -4.31 2.58
C LEU A 203 16.60 -4.86 2.51
N LEU A 204 16.43 -6.18 2.42
CA LEU A 204 15.12 -6.85 2.48
C LEU A 204 14.38 -6.51 3.79
N SER A 205 15.08 -6.49 4.93
CA SER A 205 14.48 -6.17 6.22
C SER A 205 13.90 -4.76 6.26
N GLY A 206 14.63 -3.78 5.71
CA GLY A 206 14.14 -2.40 5.58
C GLY A 206 12.92 -2.28 4.66
N LEU A 207 12.91 -2.99 3.53
CA LEU A 207 11.76 -3.02 2.62
C LEU A 207 10.58 -3.79 3.22
N ALA A 208 10.83 -4.87 3.97
CA ALA A 208 9.81 -5.63 4.68
C ALA A 208 9.09 -4.77 5.74
N PHE A 209 9.80 -3.87 6.43
CA PHE A 209 9.20 -2.90 7.33
C PHE A 209 8.20 -1.99 6.59
N LYS A 210 8.52 -1.52 5.38
CA LYS A 210 7.66 -0.60 4.62
C LYS A 210 6.36 -1.28 4.16
N ILE A 211 6.38 -2.58 3.86
CA ILE A 211 5.16 -3.35 3.55
C ILE A 211 4.50 -3.93 4.80
N SER A 212 5.05 -3.70 5.99
CA SER A 212 4.57 -4.27 7.26
C SER A 212 4.63 -5.79 7.31
N ALA A 213 5.65 -6.42 6.73
CA ALA A 213 5.82 -7.86 6.79
C ALA A 213 6.46 -8.29 8.11
N VAL A 214 6.07 -9.46 8.62
CA VAL A 214 6.63 -10.05 9.85
C VAL A 214 8.09 -10.44 9.62
N PRO A 215 9.03 -10.14 10.56
CA PRO A 215 8.81 -9.62 11.91
C PRO A 215 8.76 -8.07 12.00
N PHE A 216 8.94 -7.34 10.91
CA PHE A 216 9.06 -5.88 10.87
C PHE A 216 7.71 -5.14 10.86
N HIS A 217 6.64 -5.78 11.29
CA HIS A 217 5.26 -5.30 11.26
C HIS A 217 4.82 -4.51 12.51
N MET A 218 5.62 -4.51 13.59
CA MET A 218 5.22 -4.07 14.94
C MET A 218 4.63 -2.67 15.02
N TRP A 219 5.05 -1.77 14.11
CA TRP A 219 4.55 -0.41 14.05
C TRP A 219 3.10 -0.31 13.54
N THR A 220 2.69 -1.23 12.67
CA THR A 220 1.47 -1.07 11.86
C THR A 220 0.18 -1.08 12.69
N PRO A 221 -0.06 -2.01 13.64
CA PRO A 221 -1.30 -1.99 14.42
C PRO A 221 -1.45 -0.73 15.26
N ASP A 222 -0.38 -0.30 15.94
CA ASP A 222 -0.40 0.86 16.83
C ASP A 222 -0.53 2.18 16.05
N VAL A 223 0.18 2.29 14.92
CA VAL A 223 0.10 3.50 14.07
C VAL A 223 -1.24 3.59 13.36
N TYR A 224 -1.81 2.48 12.87
CA TYR A 224 -3.13 2.50 12.25
C TYR A 224 -4.24 2.87 13.23
N GLU A 225 -4.17 2.36 14.46
CA GLU A 225 -5.13 2.71 15.50
C GLU A 225 -4.98 4.16 15.96
N GLY A 226 -3.75 4.63 16.16
CA GLY A 226 -3.45 5.94 16.75
C GLY A 226 -3.54 7.11 15.78
N ALA A 227 -3.20 6.92 14.50
CA ALA A 227 -3.27 7.97 13.49
C ALA A 227 -4.73 8.35 13.15
N PRO A 228 -4.98 9.58 12.66
CA PRO A 228 -6.29 9.95 12.12
C PRO A 228 -6.77 8.95 11.06
N THR A 229 -8.05 8.58 11.06
CA THR A 229 -8.57 7.51 10.20
C THR A 229 -8.33 7.77 8.71
N SER A 230 -8.40 9.03 8.26
CA SER A 230 -8.08 9.41 6.88
C SER A 230 -6.61 9.18 6.52
N VAL A 231 -5.70 9.39 7.46
CA VAL A 231 -4.26 9.11 7.32
C VAL A 231 -4.02 7.59 7.30
N THR A 232 -4.70 6.84 8.18
CA THR A 232 -4.64 5.38 8.19
C THR A 232 -5.09 4.78 6.86
N ALA A 233 -6.15 5.32 6.25
CA ALA A 233 -6.61 4.92 4.93
C ALA A 233 -5.51 5.13 3.86
N PHE A 234 -4.85 6.29 3.86
CA PHE A 234 -3.75 6.57 2.95
C PHE A 234 -2.57 5.58 3.16
N PHE A 235 -2.17 5.33 4.42
CA PHE A 235 -1.09 4.39 4.75
C PHE A 235 -1.36 2.96 4.28
N ALA A 236 -2.62 2.56 4.32
CA ALA A 236 -3.04 1.23 3.90
C ALA A 236 -3.07 1.06 2.36
N ILE A 237 -3.10 2.14 1.59
CA ILE A 237 -3.27 2.14 0.15
C ILE A 237 -1.94 2.39 -0.58
N ALA A 238 -1.61 3.64 -0.83
CA ALA A 238 -0.54 4.03 -1.75
C ALA A 238 0.88 3.64 -1.26
N PRO A 239 1.28 3.86 0.00
CA PRO A 239 2.62 3.50 0.48
C PRO A 239 2.94 2.01 0.39
N LYS A 240 1.93 1.15 0.60
CA LYS A 240 2.09 -0.31 0.50
C LYS A 240 2.35 -0.75 -0.93
N ILE A 241 1.61 -0.19 -1.88
CA ILE A 241 1.76 -0.48 -3.31
C ILE A 241 3.14 -0.04 -3.79
N ALA A 242 3.58 1.16 -3.41
CA ALA A 242 4.87 1.69 -3.79
C ALA A 242 6.04 0.86 -3.21
N ALA A 243 5.95 0.47 -1.95
CA ALA A 243 6.96 -0.37 -1.31
C ALA A 243 7.00 -1.78 -1.92
N LEU A 244 5.83 -2.35 -2.29
CA LEU A 244 5.75 -3.63 -2.99
C LEU A 244 6.36 -3.55 -4.39
N ALA A 245 6.12 -2.46 -5.12
CA ALA A 245 6.72 -2.21 -6.43
C ALA A 245 8.25 -2.13 -6.33
N LEU A 246 8.77 -1.36 -5.38
CA LEU A 246 10.20 -1.24 -5.13
C LEU A 246 10.83 -2.60 -4.77
N LEU A 247 10.21 -3.33 -3.85
CA LEU A 247 10.66 -4.67 -3.46
C LEU A 247 10.73 -5.60 -4.68
N THR A 248 9.71 -5.59 -5.52
CA THR A 248 9.67 -6.40 -6.75
C THR A 248 10.79 -6.00 -7.71
N ARG A 249 10.97 -4.70 -7.97
CA ARG A 249 12.04 -4.20 -8.86
C ARG A 249 13.43 -4.61 -8.38
N VAL A 250 13.72 -4.45 -7.10
CA VAL A 250 15.02 -4.76 -6.51
C VAL A 250 15.32 -6.26 -6.57
N PHE A 251 14.37 -7.11 -6.24
CA PHE A 251 14.61 -8.55 -6.17
C PHE A 251 14.49 -9.27 -7.52
N MET A 252 13.73 -8.73 -8.47
CA MET A 252 13.70 -9.26 -9.84
C MET A 252 14.80 -8.65 -10.74
N GLY A 253 15.30 -7.45 -10.42
CA GLY A 253 16.38 -6.77 -11.15
C GLY A 253 17.76 -7.23 -10.66
N PRO A 254 18.47 -6.37 -9.87
CA PRO A 254 19.86 -6.63 -9.48
C PRO A 254 20.08 -7.93 -8.71
N PHE A 255 19.11 -8.41 -7.95
CA PHE A 255 19.19 -9.66 -7.20
C PHE A 255 18.51 -10.85 -7.88
N GLY A 256 18.08 -10.73 -9.14
CA GLY A 256 17.40 -11.80 -9.87
C GLY A 256 18.23 -13.09 -9.94
N HIS A 257 19.55 -12.99 -10.13
CA HIS A 257 20.48 -14.12 -10.14
C HIS A 257 20.66 -14.79 -8.77
N LEU A 258 20.28 -14.13 -7.69
CA LEU A 258 20.38 -14.63 -6.32
C LEU A 258 19.03 -15.13 -5.77
N ALA A 259 18.12 -15.54 -6.67
CA ALA A 259 16.77 -15.96 -6.28
C ALA A 259 16.76 -17.11 -5.26
N ASP A 260 17.69 -18.05 -5.34
CA ASP A 260 17.77 -19.20 -4.43
C ASP A 260 18.14 -18.78 -3.00
N GLN A 261 18.88 -17.69 -2.83
CA GLN A 261 19.29 -17.16 -1.54
C GLN A 261 18.15 -16.37 -0.87
N TRP A 262 17.56 -15.39 -1.55
CA TRP A 262 16.55 -14.54 -0.94
C TRP A 262 15.14 -15.16 -0.90
N ARG A 263 14.83 -16.08 -1.80
CA ARG A 263 13.52 -16.76 -1.85
C ARG A 263 13.16 -17.41 -0.53
N GLN A 264 14.10 -18.10 0.10
CA GLN A 264 13.88 -18.78 1.39
C GLN A 264 13.46 -17.78 2.47
N VAL A 265 14.13 -16.64 2.56
CA VAL A 265 13.80 -15.57 3.51
C VAL A 265 12.41 -15.00 3.21
N VAL A 266 12.10 -14.72 1.94
CA VAL A 266 10.79 -14.23 1.51
C VAL A 266 9.68 -15.22 1.83
N VAL A 267 9.90 -16.53 1.64
CA VAL A 267 8.95 -17.59 2.02
C VAL A 267 8.64 -17.56 3.50
N VAL A 268 9.67 -17.49 4.36
CA VAL A 268 9.48 -17.42 5.82
C VAL A 268 8.71 -16.17 6.23
N ILE A 269 9.11 -15.00 5.72
CA ILE A 269 8.44 -13.72 5.98
C ILE A 269 6.98 -13.76 5.50
N SER A 270 6.73 -14.33 4.33
CA SER A 270 5.39 -14.47 3.73
C SER A 270 4.48 -15.32 4.62
N VAL A 271 4.91 -16.54 4.96
CA VAL A 271 4.14 -17.45 5.84
C VAL A 271 3.90 -16.81 7.20
N ALA A 272 4.95 -16.26 7.83
CA ALA A 272 4.82 -15.60 9.12
C ALA A 272 3.82 -14.43 9.07
N SER A 273 3.82 -13.63 7.98
CA SER A 273 2.88 -12.52 7.80
C SER A 273 1.45 -12.99 7.60
N MET A 274 1.24 -14.03 6.79
CA MET A 274 -0.10 -14.61 6.57
C MET A 274 -0.67 -15.20 7.86
N VAL A 275 0.12 -16.00 8.61
CA VAL A 275 -0.33 -16.66 9.83
C VAL A 275 -0.55 -15.64 10.96
N LEU A 276 0.44 -14.80 11.25
CA LEU A 276 0.33 -13.80 12.31
C LEU A 276 -0.79 -12.80 12.02
N GLY A 277 -0.86 -12.28 10.80
CA GLY A 277 -1.91 -11.35 10.38
C GLY A 277 -3.30 -11.95 10.56
N SER A 278 -3.50 -13.22 10.19
CA SER A 278 -4.79 -13.91 10.34
C SER A 278 -5.15 -14.18 11.80
N VAL A 279 -4.21 -14.74 12.59
CA VAL A 279 -4.47 -15.10 13.99
C VAL A 279 -4.65 -13.86 14.87
N ALA A 280 -3.78 -12.87 14.74
CA ALA A 280 -3.84 -11.66 15.57
C ALA A 280 -5.07 -10.81 15.28
N ALA A 281 -5.61 -10.82 14.05
CA ALA A 281 -6.84 -10.12 13.70
C ALA A 281 -8.08 -10.67 14.43
N ILE A 282 -8.09 -11.95 14.79
CA ILE A 282 -9.23 -12.59 15.48
C ILE A 282 -9.54 -11.91 16.81
N GLY A 283 -8.52 -11.54 17.58
CA GLY A 283 -8.67 -10.94 18.91
C GLY A 283 -8.95 -9.43 18.91
N GLN A 284 -9.00 -8.77 17.75
CA GLN A 284 -9.14 -7.32 17.70
C GLN A 284 -10.60 -6.89 17.91
N THR A 285 -10.77 -5.79 18.67
CA THR A 285 -12.07 -5.12 18.88
C THR A 285 -12.15 -3.80 18.11
N ASN A 286 -11.02 -3.13 17.85
CA ASN A 286 -10.93 -1.91 17.05
C ASN A 286 -10.84 -2.27 15.56
N ILE A 287 -11.69 -1.64 14.72
CA ILE A 287 -11.77 -1.94 13.29
C ILE A 287 -10.49 -1.51 12.54
N LYS A 288 -9.86 -0.40 12.92
CA LYS A 288 -8.61 0.06 12.29
C LYS A 288 -7.47 -0.93 12.60
N ARG A 289 -7.40 -1.43 13.83
CA ARG A 289 -6.41 -2.42 14.24
C ARG A 289 -6.65 -3.77 13.56
N LEU A 290 -7.91 -4.18 13.39
CA LEU A 290 -8.28 -5.36 12.59
C LEU A 290 -7.80 -5.19 11.15
N LEU A 291 -8.06 -4.03 10.51
CA LEU A 291 -7.60 -3.75 9.14
C LEU A 291 -6.07 -3.65 9.03
N ALA A 292 -5.37 -3.26 10.11
CA ALA A 292 -3.91 -3.30 10.16
C ALA A 292 -3.37 -4.74 10.08
N TYR A 293 -3.90 -5.67 10.88
CA TYR A 293 -3.52 -7.08 10.79
C TYR A 293 -3.97 -7.73 9.49
N SER A 294 -5.14 -7.36 8.97
CA SER A 294 -5.57 -7.72 7.62
C SER A 294 -4.53 -7.27 6.58
N SER A 295 -4.04 -6.04 6.65
CA SER A 295 -3.02 -5.52 5.76
C SER A 295 -1.71 -6.32 5.85
N ILE A 296 -1.26 -6.69 7.06
CA ILE A 296 -0.08 -7.55 7.27
C ILE A 296 -0.26 -8.89 6.55
N GLY A 297 -1.41 -9.55 6.74
CA GLY A 297 -1.72 -10.82 6.06
C GLY A 297 -1.77 -10.68 4.54
N ASN A 298 -2.40 -9.60 4.02
CA ASN A 298 -2.50 -9.34 2.58
C ASN A 298 -1.12 -9.07 1.94
N MET A 299 -0.21 -8.39 2.64
CA MET A 299 1.18 -8.27 2.16
C MET A 299 1.90 -9.62 2.19
N GLY A 300 1.59 -10.49 3.16
CA GLY A 300 2.06 -11.88 3.16
C GLY A 300 1.66 -12.63 1.87
N TYR A 301 0.41 -12.49 1.40
CA TYR A 301 -0.03 -13.06 0.11
C TYR A 301 0.73 -12.44 -1.07
N ALA A 302 0.93 -11.13 -1.10
CA ALA A 302 1.70 -10.50 -2.17
C ALA A 302 3.14 -11.04 -2.24
N LEU A 303 3.76 -11.32 -1.09
CA LEU A 303 5.10 -11.92 -1.01
C LEU A 303 5.17 -13.36 -1.55
N VAL A 304 4.06 -14.11 -1.57
CA VAL A 304 4.00 -15.42 -2.26
C VAL A 304 4.29 -15.25 -3.75
N GLY A 305 3.73 -14.19 -4.38
CA GLY A 305 4.01 -13.86 -5.77
C GLY A 305 5.49 -13.50 -5.99
N LEU A 306 6.11 -12.77 -5.06
CA LEU A 306 7.54 -12.45 -5.12
C LEU A 306 8.39 -13.72 -5.02
N ALA A 307 8.05 -14.64 -4.11
CA ALA A 307 8.76 -15.90 -3.92
C ALA A 307 8.77 -16.80 -5.16
N ALA A 308 7.77 -16.66 -6.06
CA ALA A 308 7.77 -17.36 -7.35
C ALA A 308 8.97 -16.98 -8.23
N ALA A 309 9.52 -15.76 -8.08
CA ALA A 309 10.71 -15.25 -8.75
C ALA A 309 10.65 -15.36 -10.29
N ASN A 310 9.48 -15.11 -10.87
CA ASN A 310 9.24 -15.18 -12.31
C ASN A 310 8.21 -14.12 -12.77
N GLN A 311 8.04 -13.98 -14.08
CA GLN A 311 7.12 -13.03 -14.69
C GLN A 311 5.66 -13.23 -14.22
N GLU A 312 5.21 -14.46 -14.06
CA GLU A 312 3.87 -14.78 -13.59
C GLU A 312 3.64 -14.32 -12.14
N GLY A 313 4.67 -14.44 -11.29
CA GLY A 313 4.65 -13.92 -9.92
C GLY A 313 4.54 -12.39 -9.89
N VAL A 314 5.29 -11.69 -10.74
CA VAL A 314 5.20 -10.22 -10.85
C VAL A 314 3.83 -9.79 -11.36
N ARG A 315 3.30 -10.44 -12.41
CA ARG A 315 1.95 -10.21 -12.91
C ARG A 315 0.90 -10.38 -11.80
N ALA A 316 0.99 -11.46 -11.05
CA ALA A 316 0.08 -11.75 -9.95
C ALA A 316 0.15 -10.69 -8.83
N ILE A 317 1.35 -10.20 -8.47
CA ILE A 317 1.54 -9.10 -7.53
C ILE A 317 0.82 -7.83 -8.00
N MET A 318 0.98 -7.47 -9.28
CA MET A 318 0.39 -6.25 -9.85
C MET A 318 -1.15 -6.30 -9.84
N ILE A 319 -1.73 -7.42 -10.23
CA ILE A 319 -3.19 -7.66 -10.18
C ILE A 319 -3.67 -7.59 -8.73
N TYR A 320 -2.95 -8.26 -7.83
CA TYR A 320 -3.29 -8.29 -6.41
C TYR A 320 -3.23 -6.90 -5.77
N ALA A 321 -2.20 -6.11 -6.07
CA ALA A 321 -2.05 -4.75 -5.58
C ALA A 321 -3.22 -3.84 -6.01
N ALA A 322 -3.66 -3.94 -7.27
CA ALA A 322 -4.81 -3.20 -7.78
C ALA A 322 -6.12 -3.59 -7.07
N ILE A 323 -6.39 -4.89 -6.93
CA ILE A 323 -7.57 -5.39 -6.22
C ILE A 323 -7.53 -5.01 -4.74
N TYR A 324 -6.37 -5.15 -4.09
CA TYR A 324 -6.17 -4.77 -2.69
C TYR A 324 -6.45 -3.28 -2.46
N MET A 325 -6.00 -2.41 -3.36
CA MET A 325 -6.29 -0.97 -3.33
C MET A 325 -7.79 -0.70 -3.28
N VAL A 326 -8.55 -1.30 -4.21
CA VAL A 326 -10.00 -1.09 -4.33
C VAL A 326 -10.73 -1.59 -3.08
N MET A 327 -10.38 -2.79 -2.58
CA MET A 327 -10.96 -3.34 -1.35
C MET A 327 -10.69 -2.45 -0.14
N THR A 328 -9.47 -1.93 -0.03
CA THR A 328 -9.04 -1.08 1.09
C THR A 328 -9.73 0.28 1.04
N ILE A 329 -9.86 0.90 -0.14
CA ILE A 329 -10.62 2.14 -0.34
C ILE A 329 -12.07 1.94 0.14
N GLY A 330 -12.74 0.88 -0.30
CA GLY A 330 -14.12 0.60 0.10
C GLY A 330 -14.28 0.37 1.59
N ALA A 331 -13.41 -0.42 2.21
CA ALA A 331 -13.46 -0.68 3.65
C ALA A 331 -13.25 0.60 4.48
N PHE A 332 -12.22 1.40 4.15
CA PHE A 332 -11.96 2.65 4.85
C PHE A 332 -13.01 3.73 4.57
N ALA A 333 -13.68 3.72 3.41
CA ALA A 333 -14.81 4.61 3.16
C ALA A 333 -15.94 4.36 4.17
N VAL A 334 -16.24 3.10 4.51
CA VAL A 334 -17.19 2.77 5.57
C VAL A 334 -16.69 3.24 6.93
N VAL A 335 -15.43 2.94 7.28
CA VAL A 335 -14.85 3.33 8.58
C VAL A 335 -14.88 4.85 8.79
N LEU A 336 -14.63 5.65 7.73
CA LEU A 336 -14.71 7.11 7.77
C LEU A 336 -16.14 7.64 7.93
N MET A 337 -17.16 6.82 7.69
CA MET A 337 -18.57 7.14 7.92
C MET A 337 -19.09 6.66 9.28
N MET A 338 -18.30 5.89 10.05
CA MET A 338 -18.68 5.41 11.38
C MET A 338 -18.66 6.55 12.39
N LYS A 339 -19.81 7.14 12.67
CA LYS A 339 -19.99 8.16 13.70
C LYS A 339 -21.23 7.91 14.54
N GLN A 340 -21.20 8.33 15.81
CA GLN A 340 -22.32 8.31 16.74
C GLN A 340 -22.36 9.66 17.45
N LYS A 341 -23.51 10.36 17.40
CA LYS A 341 -23.68 11.70 18.01
C LYS A 341 -22.52 12.65 17.60
N ASP A 342 -22.21 12.68 16.31
CA ASP A 342 -21.11 13.45 15.70
C ASP A 342 -19.68 13.10 16.17
N ARG A 343 -19.49 12.05 16.95
CA ARG A 343 -18.16 11.52 17.32
C ARG A 343 -17.80 10.32 16.47
N MET A 344 -16.56 10.27 16.01
CA MET A 344 -16.04 9.09 15.32
C MET A 344 -15.93 7.92 16.29
N VAL A 345 -16.40 6.76 15.86
CA VAL A 345 -16.32 5.49 16.59
C VAL A 345 -15.53 4.48 15.78
N GLU A 346 -14.86 3.58 16.47
CA GLU A 346 -13.88 2.69 15.86
C GLU A 346 -13.99 1.24 16.36
N GLN A 347 -14.98 0.93 17.24
CA GLN A 347 -15.15 -0.44 17.72
C GLN A 347 -15.96 -1.27 16.71
N ILE A 348 -15.64 -2.54 16.60
CA ILE A 348 -16.40 -3.46 15.73
C ILE A 348 -17.84 -3.61 16.24
N SER A 349 -18.05 -3.57 17.57
CA SER A 349 -19.36 -3.57 18.19
C SER A 349 -20.26 -2.40 17.77
N ASP A 350 -19.65 -1.25 17.40
CA ASP A 350 -20.41 -0.08 16.95
C ASP A 350 -21.14 -0.33 15.62
N LEU A 351 -20.71 -1.34 14.86
CA LEU A 351 -21.36 -1.77 13.60
C LEU A 351 -22.63 -2.61 13.83
N ALA A 352 -22.98 -2.97 15.08
CA ALA A 352 -24.15 -3.80 15.36
C ALA A 352 -25.46 -3.16 14.84
N GLY A 353 -26.30 -3.96 14.18
CA GLY A 353 -27.58 -3.52 13.59
C GLY A 353 -27.44 -2.59 12.37
N LEU A 354 -26.23 -2.46 11.79
CA LEU A 354 -26.03 -1.64 10.60
C LEU A 354 -26.87 -2.14 9.41
N GLY A 355 -27.07 -3.46 9.30
CA GLY A 355 -27.87 -4.10 8.26
C GLY A 355 -29.31 -3.60 8.20
N ASP A 356 -29.94 -3.36 9.35
CA ASP A 356 -31.32 -2.89 9.44
C ASP A 356 -31.44 -1.38 9.21
N ARG A 357 -30.47 -0.60 9.67
CA ARG A 357 -30.53 0.87 9.68
C ARG A 357 -29.98 1.52 8.41
N GLN A 358 -28.88 0.97 7.88
CA GLN A 358 -28.21 1.46 6.67
C GLN A 358 -27.81 0.28 5.77
N PRO A 359 -28.79 -0.41 5.15
CA PRO A 359 -28.55 -1.67 4.44
C PRO A 359 -27.53 -1.55 3.29
N MET A 360 -27.50 -0.41 2.58
CA MET A 360 -26.55 -0.20 1.49
C MET A 360 -25.11 -0.05 2.00
N LEU A 361 -24.91 0.59 3.15
CA LEU A 361 -23.59 0.72 3.77
C LEU A 361 -23.11 -0.64 4.29
N ALA A 362 -24.00 -1.40 4.94
CA ALA A 362 -23.72 -2.75 5.41
C ALA A 362 -23.40 -3.70 4.24
N LEU A 363 -24.18 -3.63 3.14
CA LEU A 363 -23.94 -4.44 1.94
C LEU A 363 -22.56 -4.14 1.32
N ALA A 364 -22.22 -2.87 1.18
CA ALA A 364 -20.93 -2.48 0.63
C ALA A 364 -19.76 -2.96 1.50
N MET A 365 -19.85 -2.81 2.85
CA MET A 365 -18.84 -3.37 3.76
C MET A 365 -18.76 -4.89 3.66
N THR A 366 -19.90 -5.57 3.50
CA THR A 366 -19.96 -7.03 3.30
C THR A 366 -19.23 -7.46 2.03
N ILE A 367 -19.42 -6.74 0.92
CA ILE A 367 -18.69 -6.99 -0.34
C ILE A 367 -17.18 -6.87 -0.11
N MET A 368 -16.72 -5.83 0.61
CA MET A 368 -15.30 -5.68 0.92
C MET A 368 -14.78 -6.81 1.81
N MET A 369 -15.50 -7.17 2.87
CA MET A 369 -15.10 -8.24 3.80
C MET A 369 -15.06 -9.61 3.11
N PHE A 370 -16.06 -9.95 2.31
CA PHE A 370 -16.05 -11.19 1.53
C PHE A 370 -14.95 -11.22 0.49
N SER A 371 -14.68 -10.10 -0.16
CA SER A 371 -13.59 -9.99 -1.14
C SER A 371 -12.23 -10.17 -0.47
N MET A 372 -11.99 -9.53 0.67
CA MET A 372 -10.75 -9.68 1.45
C MET A 372 -10.58 -11.11 1.99
N ALA A 373 -11.67 -11.76 2.39
CA ALA A 373 -11.67 -13.18 2.77
C ALA A 373 -11.26 -14.08 1.59
N GLY A 374 -11.52 -13.66 0.36
CA GLY A 374 -11.25 -14.43 -0.85
C GLY A 374 -12.40 -15.37 -1.21
N ILE A 375 -13.65 -14.93 -1.02
CA ILE A 375 -14.85 -15.71 -1.35
C ILE A 375 -15.23 -15.45 -2.81
N PRO A 376 -15.38 -16.52 -3.64
CA PRO A 376 -15.92 -16.38 -4.99
C PRO A 376 -17.35 -15.81 -4.96
N PRO A 377 -17.77 -15.01 -5.94
CA PRO A 377 -17.11 -14.63 -7.19
C PRO A 377 -16.37 -13.29 -7.16
N LEU A 378 -16.00 -12.80 -5.99
CA LEU A 378 -15.45 -11.46 -5.80
C LEU A 378 -13.97 -11.35 -6.24
N ALA A 379 -13.53 -10.13 -6.58
CA ALA A 379 -12.20 -9.87 -7.12
C ALA A 379 -11.06 -10.38 -6.23
N GLY A 380 -11.18 -10.29 -4.89
CA GLY A 380 -10.15 -10.76 -3.96
C GLY A 380 -9.85 -12.25 -4.05
N PHE A 381 -10.83 -13.08 -4.40
CA PHE A 381 -10.61 -14.49 -4.71
C PHE A 381 -9.65 -14.66 -5.90
N PHE A 382 -9.90 -13.95 -7.01
CA PHE A 382 -9.06 -14.02 -8.21
C PHE A 382 -7.65 -13.47 -7.93
N GLY A 383 -7.52 -12.40 -7.13
CA GLY A 383 -6.22 -11.89 -6.71
C GLY A 383 -5.38 -12.96 -6.01
N LYS A 384 -5.96 -13.67 -5.02
CA LYS A 384 -5.30 -14.79 -4.34
C LYS A 384 -5.04 -15.97 -5.28
N LEU A 385 -6.00 -16.29 -6.15
CA LEU A 385 -5.87 -17.38 -7.11
C LEU A 385 -4.65 -17.19 -8.02
N PHE A 386 -4.46 -16.01 -8.61
CA PHE A 386 -3.29 -15.73 -9.47
C PHE A 386 -1.98 -15.86 -8.71
N ILE A 387 -1.92 -15.39 -7.46
CA ILE A 387 -0.73 -15.52 -6.60
C ILE A 387 -0.41 -16.99 -6.33
N PHE A 388 -1.40 -17.81 -5.96
CA PHE A 388 -1.19 -19.22 -5.70
C PHE A 388 -0.87 -20.02 -6.97
N GLN A 389 -1.45 -19.66 -8.11
CA GLN A 389 -1.09 -20.25 -9.40
C GLN A 389 0.38 -19.99 -9.76
N ALA A 390 0.88 -18.76 -9.54
CA ALA A 390 2.28 -18.44 -9.75
C ALA A 390 3.21 -19.24 -8.82
N ALA A 391 2.83 -19.42 -7.55
CA ALA A 391 3.58 -20.23 -6.60
C ALA A 391 3.62 -21.72 -6.99
N VAL A 392 2.49 -22.28 -7.39
CA VAL A 392 2.38 -23.69 -7.88
C VAL A 392 3.21 -23.87 -9.14
N GLY A 393 3.13 -22.93 -10.10
CA GLY A 393 3.95 -22.93 -11.31
C GLY A 393 5.45 -22.85 -11.06
N ALA A 394 5.86 -22.22 -9.93
CA ALA A 394 7.24 -22.17 -9.46
C ALA A 394 7.66 -23.37 -8.58
N GLY A 395 6.80 -24.38 -8.40
CA GLY A 395 7.07 -25.56 -7.55
C GLY A 395 6.96 -25.31 -6.05
N LEU A 396 6.44 -24.14 -5.61
CA LEU A 396 6.33 -23.76 -4.20
C LEU A 396 5.02 -24.28 -3.57
N TYR A 397 4.76 -25.58 -3.69
CA TYR A 397 3.50 -26.21 -3.25
C TYR A 397 3.22 -25.99 -1.75
N THR A 398 4.25 -26.17 -0.91
CA THR A 398 4.11 -25.99 0.56
C THR A 398 3.68 -24.58 0.89
N LEU A 399 4.26 -23.56 0.23
CA LEU A 399 3.90 -22.15 0.42
C LEU A 399 2.44 -21.89 -0.01
N ALA A 400 2.02 -22.44 -1.15
CA ALA A 400 0.65 -22.32 -1.62
C ALA A 400 -0.35 -22.94 -0.63
N VAL A 401 -0.08 -24.16 -0.14
CA VAL A 401 -0.94 -24.83 0.86
C VAL A 401 -1.03 -24.03 2.15
N LEU A 402 0.09 -23.58 2.71
CA LEU A 402 0.10 -22.76 3.92
C LEU A 402 -0.65 -21.44 3.73
N GLY A 403 -0.51 -20.82 2.55
CA GLY A 403 -1.24 -19.61 2.20
C GLY A 403 -2.75 -19.82 2.15
N VAL A 404 -3.23 -20.91 1.54
CA VAL A 404 -4.65 -21.27 1.52
C VAL A 404 -5.17 -21.50 2.95
N LEU A 405 -4.46 -22.26 3.76
CA LEU A 405 -4.84 -22.50 5.17
C LEU A 405 -4.91 -21.19 5.97
N ALA A 406 -3.92 -20.31 5.82
CA ALA A 406 -3.94 -19.00 6.47
C ALA A 406 -5.14 -18.13 5.98
N SER A 407 -5.53 -18.25 4.71
CA SER A 407 -6.71 -17.56 4.15
C SER A 407 -8.01 -18.06 4.78
N VAL A 408 -8.13 -19.37 5.03
CA VAL A 408 -9.30 -19.94 5.72
C VAL A 408 -9.39 -19.43 7.16
N ILE A 409 -8.27 -19.38 7.88
CA ILE A 409 -8.23 -18.78 9.23
C ILE A 409 -8.64 -17.30 9.16
N GLY A 410 -8.11 -16.57 8.18
CA GLY A 410 -8.42 -15.15 7.97
C GLY A 410 -9.87 -14.88 7.63
N ALA A 411 -10.58 -15.79 6.97
CA ALA A 411 -12.00 -15.63 6.68
C ALA A 411 -12.83 -15.42 7.95
N TYR A 412 -12.44 -16.02 9.08
CA TYR A 412 -13.17 -15.94 10.34
C TYR A 412 -13.37 -14.49 10.82
N TYR A 413 -12.33 -13.67 10.88
CA TYR A 413 -12.48 -12.31 11.40
C TYR A 413 -13.25 -11.39 10.44
N TYR A 414 -13.17 -11.61 9.13
CA TYR A 414 -14.01 -10.89 8.16
C TYR A 414 -15.48 -11.26 8.32
N LEU A 415 -15.78 -12.55 8.46
CA LEU A 415 -17.15 -13.03 8.72
C LEU A 415 -17.69 -12.54 10.06
N ARG A 416 -16.83 -12.40 11.09
CA ARG A 416 -17.20 -11.82 12.37
C ARG A 416 -17.70 -10.38 12.22
N VAL A 417 -17.07 -9.55 11.41
CA VAL A 417 -17.55 -8.17 11.14
C VAL A 417 -18.93 -8.21 10.50
N ILE A 418 -19.13 -9.09 9.52
CA ILE A 418 -20.45 -9.27 8.87
C ILE A 418 -21.49 -9.76 9.87
N LYS A 419 -21.13 -10.72 10.72
CA LYS A 419 -22.03 -11.22 11.78
C LYS A 419 -22.50 -10.08 12.68
N VAL A 420 -21.58 -9.22 13.14
CA VAL A 420 -21.93 -8.08 14.00
C VAL A 420 -22.91 -7.14 13.29
N MET A 421 -22.69 -6.83 12.01
CA MET A 421 -23.53 -5.91 11.25
C MET A 421 -24.98 -6.39 11.06
N TYR A 422 -25.18 -7.71 10.88
CA TYR A 422 -26.48 -8.24 10.48
C TYR A 422 -27.20 -9.04 11.57
N PHE A 423 -26.49 -9.59 12.54
CA PHE A 423 -27.06 -10.53 13.51
C PHE A 423 -26.97 -10.07 14.97
N GLU A 424 -26.27 -8.95 15.24
CA GLU A 424 -26.23 -8.36 16.57
C GLU A 424 -27.13 -7.12 16.61
N THR A 425 -27.92 -7.00 17.67
CA THR A 425 -28.84 -5.85 17.85
C THR A 425 -28.05 -4.60 18.20
N ALA A 426 -28.38 -3.50 17.55
CA ALA A 426 -27.82 -2.20 17.92
C ALA A 426 -28.19 -1.85 19.36
N GLY A 427 -27.21 -1.33 20.12
CA GLY A 427 -27.48 -0.66 21.39
C GLY A 427 -28.25 0.66 21.19
N ASP A 428 -28.46 1.39 22.30
CA ASP A 428 -29.12 2.71 22.27
C ASP A 428 -28.36 3.72 21.41
N ASP A 429 -27.04 3.59 21.30
CA ASP A 429 -26.17 4.42 20.49
C ASP A 429 -25.83 3.70 19.16
N SER A 430 -26.50 4.13 18.11
CA SER A 430 -26.27 3.60 16.75
C SER A 430 -25.47 4.55 15.89
N ILE A 431 -24.85 4.02 14.82
CA ILE A 431 -24.17 4.83 13.80
C ILE A 431 -25.17 5.81 13.17
N ASP A 432 -24.78 7.09 13.13
CA ASP A 432 -25.52 8.17 12.49
C ASP A 432 -25.64 7.89 10.98
N LYS A 433 -26.71 8.42 10.36
CA LYS A 433 -26.91 8.26 8.92
C LYS A 433 -25.71 8.80 8.13
N ALA A 434 -25.25 8.01 7.17
CA ALA A 434 -24.12 8.40 6.30
C ALA A 434 -24.54 9.52 5.33
N GLU A 435 -24.01 10.73 5.54
CA GLU A 435 -24.35 11.94 4.75
C GLU A 435 -23.21 12.42 3.86
N ASP A 436 -22.20 11.58 3.58
CA ASP A 436 -21.09 11.94 2.73
C ASP A 436 -21.24 11.40 1.30
N GLY A 437 -21.74 12.27 0.39
CA GLY A 437 -21.95 11.91 -1.01
C GLY A 437 -20.66 11.45 -1.71
N ARG A 438 -19.49 12.01 -1.37
CA ARG A 438 -18.20 11.62 -1.98
C ARG A 438 -17.80 10.21 -1.56
N LEU A 439 -17.91 9.89 -0.27
CA LEU A 439 -17.63 8.55 0.24
C LEU A 439 -18.63 7.52 -0.30
N ASN A 440 -19.92 7.88 -0.42
CA ASN A 440 -20.93 7.01 -1.01
C ASN A 440 -20.64 6.68 -2.48
N VAL A 441 -20.20 7.65 -3.27
CA VAL A 441 -19.78 7.44 -4.67
C VAL A 441 -18.55 6.52 -4.73
N LEU A 442 -17.52 6.78 -3.93
CA LEU A 442 -16.32 5.93 -3.87
C LEU A 442 -16.66 4.50 -3.44
N LEU A 443 -17.54 4.35 -2.47
CA LEU A 443 -18.01 3.05 -1.99
C LEU A 443 -18.77 2.29 -3.07
N GLY A 444 -19.65 3.00 -3.81
CA GLY A 444 -20.39 2.44 -4.95
C GLY A 444 -19.44 1.98 -6.07
N ILE A 445 -18.47 2.82 -6.45
CA ILE A 445 -17.46 2.48 -7.46
C ILE A 445 -16.62 1.28 -7.00
N SER A 446 -16.11 1.28 -5.77
CA SER A 446 -15.32 0.17 -5.23
C SER A 446 -16.12 -1.14 -5.22
N SER A 447 -17.39 -1.09 -4.79
CA SER A 447 -18.27 -2.27 -4.78
C SER A 447 -18.53 -2.78 -6.20
N ALA A 448 -18.79 -1.88 -7.15
CA ALA A 448 -19.00 -2.25 -8.55
C ALA A 448 -17.74 -2.88 -9.16
N LEU A 449 -16.56 -2.31 -8.95
CA LEU A 449 -15.30 -2.87 -9.46
C LEU A 449 -15.01 -4.27 -8.90
N ILE A 450 -15.29 -4.49 -7.61
CA ILE A 450 -15.09 -5.80 -6.96
C ILE A 450 -16.07 -6.85 -7.49
N LEU A 451 -17.33 -6.49 -7.71
CA LEU A 451 -18.35 -7.39 -8.23
C LEU A 451 -18.18 -7.69 -9.72
N LEU A 452 -17.89 -6.65 -10.52
CA LEU A 452 -17.81 -6.77 -11.98
C LEU A 452 -16.49 -7.36 -12.47
N PHE A 453 -15.50 -7.51 -11.58
CA PHE A 453 -14.20 -8.08 -11.97
C PHE A 453 -14.31 -9.44 -12.63
N ILE A 454 -15.23 -10.31 -12.18
CA ILE A 454 -15.43 -11.64 -12.79
C ILE A 454 -15.87 -11.56 -14.26
N VAL A 455 -16.60 -10.50 -14.62
CA VAL A 455 -17.13 -10.31 -15.98
C VAL A 455 -16.09 -9.66 -16.90
N PHE A 456 -15.29 -8.72 -16.34
CA PHE A 456 -14.34 -7.92 -17.09
C PHE A 456 -12.92 -7.92 -16.48
N PRO A 457 -12.28 -9.10 -16.33
CA PRO A 457 -10.91 -9.15 -15.79
C PRO A 457 -9.87 -8.70 -16.83
N GLY A 458 -10.20 -8.78 -18.12
CA GLY A 458 -9.29 -8.61 -19.25
C GLY A 458 -8.40 -7.35 -19.16
N PRO A 459 -8.95 -6.13 -19.02
CA PRO A 459 -8.15 -4.91 -19.03
C PRO A 459 -7.05 -4.92 -17.97
N LEU A 460 -7.37 -5.30 -16.72
CA LEU A 460 -6.38 -5.35 -15.65
C LEU A 460 -5.35 -6.47 -15.87
N VAL A 461 -5.81 -7.66 -16.25
CA VAL A 461 -4.95 -8.85 -16.43
C VAL A 461 -3.98 -8.67 -17.60
N THR A 462 -4.46 -8.12 -18.72
CA THR A 462 -3.62 -7.85 -19.90
C THR A 462 -2.59 -6.77 -19.63
N SER A 463 -3.02 -5.62 -19.07
CA SER A 463 -2.10 -4.52 -18.74
C SER A 463 -1.04 -4.96 -17.72
N ALA A 464 -1.41 -5.78 -16.71
CA ALA A 464 -0.45 -6.31 -15.76
C ALA A 464 0.53 -7.32 -16.40
N ALA A 465 0.09 -8.10 -17.39
CA ALA A 465 0.97 -9.04 -18.11
C ALA A 465 2.01 -8.30 -18.97
N GLU A 466 1.57 -7.31 -19.75
CA GLU A 466 2.44 -6.46 -20.55
C GLU A 466 3.46 -5.69 -19.69
N ALA A 467 2.98 -5.11 -18.60
CA ALA A 467 3.81 -4.37 -17.67
C ALA A 467 4.81 -5.27 -16.93
N ALA A 468 4.42 -6.48 -16.51
CA ALA A 468 5.33 -7.44 -15.89
C ALA A 468 6.45 -7.87 -16.83
N GLN A 469 6.15 -8.03 -18.14
CA GLN A 469 7.14 -8.39 -19.14
C GLN A 469 8.29 -7.37 -19.23
N SER A 470 8.01 -6.08 -19.08
CA SER A 470 9.02 -5.02 -19.18
C SER A 470 10.13 -5.12 -18.12
N LEU A 471 9.86 -5.76 -16.98
CA LEU A 471 10.85 -5.96 -15.92
C LEU A 471 11.88 -7.06 -16.27
N PHE A 472 11.53 -7.97 -17.20
CA PHE A 472 12.36 -9.09 -17.64
C PHE A 472 12.90 -8.91 -19.07
N ALA A 473 12.41 -7.92 -19.81
CA ALA A 473 12.92 -7.55 -21.12
C ALA A 473 14.22 -6.74 -20.92
N LYS A 474 15.34 -7.42 -20.96
CA LYS A 474 16.69 -6.82 -21.00
C LYS A 474 17.37 -7.19 -22.30
#